data_6329548a5249ef303eb54ce62135643d
#
_entry.id   6329548a5249ef303eb54ce62135643d
#
_cell.length_a   1.000
_cell.length_b   1.000
_cell.length_c   1.000
_cell.angle_alpha   90.00
_cell.angle_beta   90.00
_cell.angle_gamma   90.00
#
_symmetry.space_group_name_H-M   'P 1'
#
loop_
_entity.id
_entity.type
_entity.pdbx_description
1 polymer ?
#
loop_
_entity_poly.entity_id
_entity_poly.type
_entity_poly.pdbx_seq_one_letter_code
_entity_poly.pdbx_strand_id
1 'polypeptide(L)'
;MSKKLIVRIANGLGNQLFLYASAYALAKQLDRELLIDEESGFLNEERKIKYELSNFNISSKLSSNEYKFDTQIKNVKRSLLKKIDKFSERKNFLIEEYDSKKETEFSNKYLTQRYRNVTFMEGYFQSEKYFINYKNNIKQEFTFKNEIKTNNLELQKMILNTNSILVHIRQHAFTETRKKRLKEKNLLRSDQHTRENIDHNLKAIKYFKTKIDNAKFFIFSNDFTNLKNIFIGDEYYFVDQNIKLEPIYDFYLMTLCKHFIVSPSTFSWWAAWLSKNENKICISPPENMSMSLNRDIIPDDWISI
;
A
#
# COMPACT_ATOMS: atom_id res chain seq x y z
N MET A 1 -26.41 -5.75 20.95
CA MET A 1 -25.72 -4.84 20.02
C MET A 1 -24.65 -5.63 19.29
N SER A 2 -24.57 -5.53 17.96
CA SER A 2 -23.50 -6.15 17.18
C SER A 2 -22.13 -5.60 17.59
N LYS A 3 -21.11 -6.46 17.66
CA LYS A 3 -19.74 -6.04 17.90
C LYS A 3 -19.19 -5.34 16.65
N LYS A 4 -18.50 -4.22 16.80
CA LYS A 4 -17.99 -3.41 15.69
C LYS A 4 -16.46 -3.30 15.73
N LEU A 5 -15.84 -3.37 14.56
CA LEU A 5 -14.44 -2.97 14.35
C LEU A 5 -14.43 -1.74 13.44
N ILE A 6 -13.91 -0.62 13.95
CA ILE A 6 -13.82 0.63 13.21
C ILE A 6 -12.37 0.78 12.74
N VAL A 7 -12.14 0.65 11.45
CA VAL A 7 -10.80 0.86 10.89
C VAL A 7 -10.60 2.33 10.54
N ARG A 8 -9.59 2.94 11.16
CA ARG A 8 -9.20 4.34 10.91
C ARG A 8 -8.23 4.39 9.73
N ILE A 9 -8.74 4.68 8.55
CA ILE A 9 -7.95 4.77 7.32
C ILE A 9 -7.03 6.00 7.36
N ALA A 10 -5.78 5.82 6.94
CA ALA A 10 -4.75 6.87 6.96
C ALA A 10 -3.67 6.61 5.90
N ASN A 11 -2.83 7.61 5.62
CA ASN A 11 -1.72 7.54 4.69
C ASN A 11 -2.13 7.34 3.23
N GLY A 12 -1.14 7.10 2.33
CA GLY A 12 -1.38 6.88 0.90
C GLY A 12 -2.05 5.55 0.60
N LEU A 13 -2.55 5.42 -0.65
CA LEU A 13 -3.39 4.31 -1.11
C LEU A 13 -2.88 2.93 -0.69
N GLY A 14 -1.60 2.60 -0.92
CA GLY A 14 -1.07 1.28 -0.58
C GLY A 14 -1.18 0.95 0.93
N ASN A 15 -1.02 1.94 1.81
CA ASN A 15 -1.24 1.75 3.25
C ASN A 15 -2.72 1.62 3.59
N GLN A 16 -3.60 2.35 2.90
CA GLN A 16 -5.04 2.22 3.06
C GLN A 16 -5.52 0.81 2.70
N LEU A 17 -4.98 0.24 1.61
CA LEU A 17 -5.28 -1.13 1.18
C LEU A 17 -4.84 -2.16 2.23
N PHE A 18 -3.63 -2.06 2.78
CA PHE A 18 -3.17 -2.95 3.85
C PHE A 18 -4.05 -2.88 5.08
N LEU A 19 -4.34 -1.66 5.52
CA LEU A 19 -5.13 -1.45 6.73
C LEU A 19 -6.55 -1.97 6.57
N TYR A 20 -7.19 -1.74 5.41
CA TYR A 20 -8.51 -2.27 5.10
C TYR A 20 -8.51 -3.80 5.00
N ALA A 21 -7.58 -4.39 4.24
CA ALA A 21 -7.52 -5.84 4.05
C ALA A 21 -7.32 -6.58 5.38
N SER A 22 -6.41 -6.09 6.22
CA SER A 22 -6.18 -6.65 7.55
C SER A 22 -7.39 -6.47 8.47
N ALA A 23 -8.04 -5.29 8.42
CA ALA A 23 -9.25 -5.04 9.19
C ALA A 23 -10.41 -5.94 8.75
N TYR A 24 -10.57 -6.15 7.43
CA TYR A 24 -11.56 -7.09 6.88
C TYR A 24 -11.39 -8.50 7.43
N ALA A 25 -10.16 -9.02 7.34
CA ALA A 25 -9.86 -10.37 7.82
C ALA A 25 -10.05 -10.50 9.34
N LEU A 26 -9.52 -9.55 10.12
CA LEU A 26 -9.67 -9.54 11.58
C LEU A 26 -11.13 -9.38 12.03
N ALA A 27 -11.92 -8.54 11.34
CA ALA A 27 -13.33 -8.38 11.63
C ALA A 27 -14.11 -9.70 11.44
N LYS A 28 -13.81 -10.43 10.34
CA LYS A 28 -14.41 -11.76 10.09
C LYS A 28 -14.01 -12.78 11.16
N GLN A 29 -12.71 -12.84 11.53
CA GLN A 29 -12.21 -13.79 12.51
C GLN A 29 -12.70 -13.47 13.94
N LEU A 30 -12.92 -12.20 14.26
CA LEU A 30 -13.39 -11.75 15.58
C LEU A 30 -14.94 -11.66 15.67
N ASP A 31 -15.66 -12.06 14.63
CA ASP A 31 -17.12 -11.92 14.51
C ASP A 31 -17.61 -10.50 14.81
N ARG A 32 -17.12 -9.53 14.00
CA ARG A 32 -17.42 -8.10 14.12
C ARG A 32 -17.90 -7.52 12.80
N GLU A 33 -18.80 -6.55 12.87
CA GLU A 33 -19.13 -5.70 11.74
C GLU A 33 -17.96 -4.75 11.48
N LEU A 34 -17.40 -4.74 10.25
CA LEU A 34 -16.36 -3.78 9.85
C LEU A 34 -17.00 -2.47 9.40
N LEU A 35 -16.54 -1.35 9.98
CA LEU A 35 -16.89 0.00 9.56
C LEU A 35 -15.62 0.81 9.29
N ILE A 36 -15.71 1.77 8.35
CA ILE A 36 -14.58 2.59 7.89
C ILE A 36 -14.68 4.00 8.46
N ASP A 37 -13.64 4.45 9.16
CA ASP A 37 -13.42 5.86 9.49
C ASP A 37 -12.47 6.45 8.42
N GLU A 38 -13.06 7.15 7.46
CA GLU A 38 -12.39 7.74 6.30
C GLU A 38 -11.86 9.16 6.56
N GLU A 39 -12.09 9.74 7.75
CA GLU A 39 -11.77 11.13 8.05
C GLU A 39 -10.67 11.30 9.10
N SER A 40 -10.79 10.60 10.23
CA SER A 40 -9.92 10.85 11.40
C SER A 40 -8.43 10.59 11.11
N GLY A 41 -8.12 9.76 10.11
CA GLY A 41 -6.76 9.47 9.70
C GLY A 41 -6.06 10.62 9.00
N PHE A 42 -6.81 11.58 8.50
CA PHE A 42 -6.32 12.71 7.71
C PHE A 42 -6.42 14.06 8.45
N LEU A 43 -6.89 14.08 9.69
CA LEU A 43 -7.13 15.30 10.49
C LEU A 43 -5.91 16.25 10.52
N ASN A 44 -4.70 15.72 10.58
CA ASN A 44 -3.46 16.50 10.65
C ASN A 44 -2.51 16.18 9.45
N GLU A 45 -3.08 15.70 8.34
CA GLU A 45 -2.28 15.35 7.17
C GLU A 45 -1.84 16.61 6.42
N GLU A 46 -0.53 16.85 6.36
CA GLU A 46 0.05 18.02 5.69
C GLU A 46 0.25 17.79 4.19
N ARG A 47 0.30 16.53 3.75
CA ARG A 47 0.44 16.14 2.35
C ARG A 47 -0.93 16.15 1.70
N LYS A 48 -1.00 16.20 0.37
CA LYS A 48 -2.27 16.09 -0.38
C LYS A 48 -2.79 14.66 -0.44
N ILE A 49 -2.77 13.96 0.70
CA ILE A 49 -3.25 12.58 0.82
C ILE A 49 -4.70 12.60 1.31
N LYS A 50 -5.53 11.80 0.70
CA LYS A 50 -6.97 11.70 0.97
C LYS A 50 -7.41 10.23 1.05
N TYR A 51 -8.65 9.99 1.42
CA TYR A 51 -9.28 8.68 1.33
C TYR A 51 -9.45 8.26 -0.14
N GLU A 52 -8.89 7.12 -0.51
CA GLU A 52 -8.85 6.63 -1.89
C GLU A 52 -9.53 5.26 -2.09
N LEU A 53 -9.96 4.59 -1.01
CA LEU A 53 -10.65 3.30 -1.13
C LEU A 53 -12.02 3.44 -1.81
N SER A 54 -12.56 4.64 -1.95
CA SER A 54 -13.75 4.94 -2.75
C SER A 54 -13.59 4.60 -4.24
N ASN A 55 -12.37 4.38 -4.73
CA ASN A 55 -12.10 3.94 -6.11
C ASN A 55 -12.40 2.45 -6.34
N PHE A 56 -12.69 1.70 -5.30
CA PHE A 56 -12.95 0.26 -5.34
C PHE A 56 -14.40 -0.06 -4.95
N ASN A 57 -14.83 -1.29 -5.27
CA ASN A 57 -16.17 -1.79 -4.95
C ASN A 57 -16.19 -2.48 -3.57
N ILE A 58 -15.69 -1.80 -2.53
CA ILE A 58 -15.67 -2.35 -1.18
C ILE A 58 -17.07 -2.45 -0.57
N SER A 59 -17.32 -3.52 0.19
CA SER A 59 -18.63 -3.82 0.78
C SER A 59 -18.84 -3.17 2.16
N SER A 60 -17.77 -2.81 2.86
CA SER A 60 -17.86 -2.25 4.20
C SER A 60 -18.40 -0.82 4.18
N LYS A 61 -19.28 -0.50 5.14
CA LYS A 61 -19.91 0.82 5.27
C LYS A 61 -18.97 1.82 5.95
N LEU A 62 -19.20 3.09 5.65
CA LEU A 62 -18.59 4.19 6.40
C LEU A 62 -19.16 4.23 7.83
N SER A 63 -18.33 4.58 8.79
CA SER A 63 -18.75 4.73 10.18
C SER A 63 -19.56 6.01 10.38
N SER A 64 -20.49 5.99 11.34
CA SER A 64 -21.17 7.21 11.76
C SER A 64 -20.23 8.15 12.54
N ASN A 65 -20.57 9.44 12.59
CA ASN A 65 -19.76 10.49 13.25
C ASN A 65 -19.47 10.24 14.73
N GLU A 66 -20.29 9.43 15.40
CA GLU A 66 -20.05 9.04 16.81
C GLU A 66 -18.78 8.18 16.98
N TYR A 67 -18.36 7.44 15.94
CA TYR A 67 -17.18 6.57 15.94
C TYR A 67 -15.94 7.22 15.32
N LYS A 68 -16.02 8.48 14.89
CA LYS A 68 -14.88 9.20 14.30
C LYS A 68 -14.17 10.09 15.31
N PHE A 69 -12.86 10.19 15.16
CA PHE A 69 -12.00 11.12 15.91
C PHE A 69 -11.55 12.29 15.02
N ASP A 70 -12.48 12.86 14.29
CA ASP A 70 -12.35 13.83 13.20
C ASP A 70 -12.15 15.29 13.65
N THR A 71 -12.21 15.56 14.94
CA THR A 71 -11.93 16.88 15.52
C THR A 71 -10.80 16.82 16.54
N GLN A 72 -10.19 17.98 16.85
CA GLN A 72 -9.12 18.05 17.84
C GLN A 72 -9.58 17.54 19.21
N ILE A 73 -10.79 17.90 19.65
CA ILE A 73 -11.36 17.44 20.94
C ILE A 73 -11.54 15.93 20.94
N LYS A 74 -12.12 15.35 19.90
CA LYS A 74 -12.27 13.89 19.77
C LYS A 74 -10.92 13.17 19.68
N ASN A 75 -9.91 13.79 19.06
CA ASN A 75 -8.55 13.23 19.01
C ASN A 75 -7.87 13.23 20.39
N VAL A 76 -8.12 14.24 21.24
CA VAL A 76 -7.70 14.20 22.64
C VAL A 76 -8.37 13.06 23.38
N LYS A 77 -9.69 12.87 23.22
CA LYS A 77 -10.43 11.73 23.79
C LYS A 77 -9.83 10.40 23.34
N ARG A 78 -9.50 10.24 22.04
CA ARG A 78 -8.82 9.07 21.51
C ARG A 78 -7.50 8.80 22.24
N SER A 79 -6.68 9.82 22.45
CA SER A 79 -5.41 9.73 23.15
C SER A 79 -5.57 9.28 24.61
N LEU A 80 -6.60 9.76 25.29
CA LEU A 80 -6.94 9.33 26.65
C LEU A 80 -7.39 7.87 26.69
N LEU A 81 -8.27 7.45 25.80
CA LEU A 81 -8.71 6.05 25.70
C LEU A 81 -7.53 5.10 25.45
N LYS A 82 -6.56 5.46 24.62
CA LYS A 82 -5.33 4.68 24.40
C LYS A 82 -4.48 4.54 25.67
N LYS A 83 -4.42 5.60 26.50
CA LYS A 83 -3.72 5.52 27.81
C LYS A 83 -4.44 4.56 28.75
N ILE A 84 -5.77 4.63 28.81
CA ILE A 84 -6.59 3.73 29.64
C ILE A 84 -6.41 2.28 29.20
N ASP A 85 -6.32 2.02 27.90
CA ASP A 85 -6.16 0.67 27.36
C ASP A 85 -4.89 -0.04 27.85
N LYS A 86 -3.83 0.69 28.21
CA LYS A 86 -2.62 0.07 28.79
C LYS A 86 -2.91 -0.76 30.04
N PHE A 87 -3.90 -0.35 30.81
CA PHE A 87 -4.28 -0.97 32.08
C PHE A 87 -5.60 -1.75 32.03
N SER A 88 -6.33 -1.66 30.89
CA SER A 88 -7.63 -2.33 30.74
C SER A 88 -7.47 -3.76 30.30
N GLU A 89 -8.24 -4.69 30.89
CA GLU A 89 -8.33 -6.07 30.43
C GLU A 89 -9.02 -6.17 29.06
N ARG A 90 -10.07 -5.35 28.83
CA ARG A 90 -10.78 -5.24 27.55
C ARG A 90 -10.37 -3.96 26.85
N LYS A 91 -9.77 -4.09 25.67
CA LYS A 91 -9.21 -2.99 24.91
C LYS A 91 -10.25 -2.27 24.07
N ASN A 92 -10.14 -0.93 23.99
CA ASN A 92 -10.88 -0.10 23.03
C ASN A 92 -10.20 -0.10 21.66
N PHE A 93 -8.88 -0.39 21.62
CA PHE A 93 -8.08 -0.31 20.40
C PHE A 93 -7.40 -1.64 20.08
N LEU A 94 -7.39 -1.97 18.80
CA LEU A 94 -6.52 -2.93 18.19
C LEU A 94 -5.42 -2.12 17.50
N ILE A 95 -4.23 -2.08 18.10
CA ILE A 95 -3.11 -1.25 17.63
C ILE A 95 -1.95 -2.17 17.28
N GLU A 96 -1.37 -1.95 16.11
CA GLU A 96 -0.14 -2.61 15.71
C GLU A 96 0.98 -2.24 16.69
N GLU A 97 1.68 -3.25 17.19
CA GLU A 97 2.75 -3.07 18.17
C GLU A 97 4.10 -3.09 17.47
N TYR A 98 4.98 -2.21 17.96
CA TYR A 98 6.35 -2.08 17.52
C TYR A 98 7.30 -2.68 18.55
N ASP A 99 8.34 -3.35 18.07
CA ASP A 99 9.42 -3.84 18.93
C ASP A 99 10.37 -2.71 19.40
N SER A 100 11.44 -3.06 20.08
CA SER A 100 12.46 -2.11 20.56
C SER A 100 13.20 -1.39 19.43
N LYS A 101 13.25 -1.95 18.22
CA LYS A 101 13.83 -1.36 17.01
C LYS A 101 12.82 -0.51 16.22
N LYS A 102 11.59 -0.41 16.72
CA LYS A 102 10.45 0.21 16.03
C LYS A 102 10.05 -0.53 14.75
N GLU A 103 10.27 -1.82 14.70
CA GLU A 103 9.81 -2.73 13.64
C GLU A 103 8.52 -3.43 14.06
N THR A 104 7.76 -3.91 13.09
CA THR A 104 6.56 -4.72 13.30
C THR A 104 6.74 -6.09 12.65
N GLU A 105 5.93 -7.04 13.09
CA GLU A 105 5.84 -8.38 12.50
C GLU A 105 4.40 -8.88 12.58
N PHE A 106 4.08 -9.89 11.79
CA PHE A 106 2.79 -10.55 11.89
C PHE A 106 2.58 -11.14 13.29
N SER A 107 1.39 -10.95 13.85
CA SER A 107 1.07 -11.48 15.17
C SER A 107 -0.38 -11.93 15.26
N ASN A 108 -0.57 -13.19 15.77
CA ASN A 108 -1.89 -13.73 16.07
C ASN A 108 -2.47 -13.21 17.40
N LYS A 109 -1.73 -12.45 18.18
CA LYS A 109 -2.21 -11.92 19.48
C LYS A 109 -3.49 -11.10 19.36
N TYR A 110 -3.70 -10.45 18.21
CA TYR A 110 -4.91 -9.67 17.94
C TYR A 110 -6.19 -10.52 17.91
N LEU A 111 -6.09 -11.83 17.69
CA LEU A 111 -7.21 -12.77 17.71
C LEU A 111 -7.56 -13.26 19.12
N THR A 112 -6.58 -13.28 20.03
CA THR A 112 -6.73 -13.78 21.40
C THR A 112 -7.00 -12.68 22.43
N GLN A 113 -6.73 -11.43 22.05
CA GLN A 113 -6.95 -10.28 22.93
C GLN A 113 -8.44 -10.01 23.15
N ARG A 114 -8.81 -9.61 24.35
CA ARG A 114 -10.19 -9.23 24.68
C ARG A 114 -10.46 -7.78 24.29
N TYR A 115 -11.54 -7.56 23.56
CA TYR A 115 -11.97 -6.24 23.11
C TYR A 115 -13.34 -5.85 23.61
N ARG A 116 -13.61 -4.54 23.67
CA ARG A 116 -14.95 -3.98 23.90
C ARG A 116 -15.85 -4.18 22.67
N ASN A 117 -17.16 -3.96 22.82
CA ASN A 117 -18.11 -4.13 21.73
C ASN A 117 -17.81 -3.21 20.53
N VAL A 118 -17.34 -1.99 20.78
CA VAL A 118 -16.81 -1.08 19.77
C VAL A 118 -15.30 -1.03 19.95
N THR A 119 -14.56 -1.38 18.90
CA THR A 119 -13.10 -1.42 18.89
C THR A 119 -12.58 -0.65 17.70
N PHE A 120 -11.53 0.13 17.90
CA PHE A 120 -10.89 0.94 16.86
C PHE A 120 -9.58 0.28 16.42
N MET A 121 -9.36 0.14 15.12
CA MET A 121 -8.13 -0.43 14.58
C MET A 121 -7.24 0.67 13.99
N GLU A 122 -5.96 0.66 14.38
CA GLU A 122 -4.95 1.63 13.95
C GLU A 122 -3.57 0.97 13.80
N GLY A 123 -2.85 1.35 12.76
CA GLY A 123 -1.52 0.82 12.44
C GLY A 123 -1.25 0.87 10.95
N TYR A 124 -0.36 0.01 10.49
CA TYR A 124 -0.08 -0.22 9.06
C TYR A 124 -0.46 -1.63 8.63
N PHE A 125 -0.18 -2.64 9.47
CA PHE A 125 -0.48 -4.06 9.23
C PHE A 125 0.01 -4.54 7.85
N GLN A 126 1.24 -4.18 7.50
CA GLN A 126 1.83 -4.36 6.17
C GLN A 126 2.36 -5.78 5.95
N SER A 127 1.49 -6.78 6.11
CA SER A 127 1.79 -8.18 5.78
C SER A 127 0.55 -8.88 5.25
N GLU A 128 0.70 -9.66 4.15
CA GLU A 128 -0.40 -10.48 3.64
C GLU A 128 -0.83 -11.57 4.63
N LYS A 129 0.04 -11.96 5.57
CA LYS A 129 -0.26 -12.97 6.60
C LYS A 129 -1.51 -12.63 7.41
N TYR A 130 -1.88 -11.34 7.53
CA TYR A 130 -3.13 -10.93 8.19
C TYR A 130 -4.39 -11.29 7.42
N PHE A 131 -4.34 -11.37 6.08
CA PHE A 131 -5.52 -11.50 5.22
C PHE A 131 -5.40 -12.58 4.14
N ILE A 132 -4.33 -13.33 4.08
CA ILE A 132 -4.09 -14.34 3.02
C ILE A 132 -5.21 -15.40 2.97
N ASN A 133 -5.77 -15.78 4.11
CA ASN A 133 -6.91 -16.71 4.19
C ASN A 133 -8.20 -16.15 3.56
N TYR A 134 -8.26 -14.85 3.30
CA TYR A 134 -9.35 -14.14 2.65
C TYR A 134 -8.94 -13.56 1.30
N LYS A 135 -7.87 -14.09 0.66
CA LYS A 135 -7.29 -13.57 -0.59
C LYS A 135 -8.34 -13.29 -1.67
N ASN A 136 -9.23 -14.25 -1.92
CA ASN A 136 -10.27 -14.09 -2.94
C ASN A 136 -11.29 -13.00 -2.59
N ASN A 137 -11.70 -12.92 -1.32
CA ASN A 137 -12.59 -11.87 -0.85
C ASN A 137 -11.94 -10.49 -0.99
N ILE A 138 -10.67 -10.34 -0.59
CA ILE A 138 -9.93 -9.08 -0.71
C ILE A 138 -9.75 -8.68 -2.17
N LYS A 139 -9.45 -9.64 -3.08
CA LYS A 139 -9.40 -9.34 -4.52
C LYS A 139 -10.75 -8.89 -5.07
N GLN A 140 -11.87 -9.40 -4.53
CA GLN A 140 -13.22 -8.95 -4.90
C GLN A 140 -13.51 -7.55 -4.36
N GLU A 141 -13.19 -7.26 -3.09
CA GLU A 141 -13.33 -5.94 -2.47
C GLU A 141 -12.55 -4.87 -3.26
N PHE A 142 -11.33 -5.20 -3.72
CA PHE A 142 -10.46 -4.28 -4.45
C PHE A 142 -10.66 -4.33 -5.97
N THR A 143 -11.85 -4.72 -6.44
CA THR A 143 -12.21 -4.49 -7.85
C THR A 143 -12.43 -3.00 -8.10
N PHE A 144 -11.78 -2.48 -9.14
CA PHE A 144 -11.87 -1.07 -9.50
C PHE A 144 -13.26 -0.69 -10.03
N LYS A 145 -13.70 0.53 -9.80
CA LYS A 145 -14.88 1.10 -10.44
C LYS A 145 -14.69 1.23 -11.96
N ASN A 146 -15.79 1.26 -12.70
CA ASN A 146 -15.74 1.24 -14.16
C ASN A 146 -15.04 2.46 -14.76
N GLU A 147 -15.24 3.66 -14.20
CA GLU A 147 -14.57 4.89 -14.65
C GLU A 147 -13.04 4.79 -14.64
N ILE A 148 -12.47 4.02 -13.70
CA ILE A 148 -11.03 3.76 -13.65
C ILE A 148 -10.61 2.84 -14.79
N LYS A 149 -11.38 1.77 -15.04
CA LYS A 149 -11.07 0.74 -16.04
C LYS A 149 -11.16 1.25 -17.47
N THR A 150 -11.95 2.27 -17.75
CA THR A 150 -12.17 2.82 -19.10
C THR A 150 -11.14 3.88 -19.50
N ASN A 151 -10.26 4.27 -18.59
CA ASN A 151 -9.19 5.20 -18.89
C ASN A 151 -8.03 4.50 -19.63
N ASN A 152 -7.39 5.20 -20.57
CA ASN A 152 -6.19 4.74 -21.29
C ASN A 152 -6.31 3.34 -21.95
N LEU A 153 -7.40 3.08 -22.67
CA LEU A 153 -7.68 1.77 -23.28
C LEU A 153 -6.58 1.27 -24.22
N GLU A 154 -5.92 2.15 -24.97
CA GLU A 154 -4.82 1.76 -25.88
C GLU A 154 -3.61 1.27 -25.09
N LEU A 155 -3.24 1.93 -24.01
CA LEU A 155 -2.15 1.49 -23.14
C LEU A 155 -2.50 0.19 -22.41
N GLN A 156 -3.75 0.01 -21.98
CA GLN A 156 -4.22 -1.26 -21.44
C GLN A 156 -4.04 -2.40 -22.45
N LYS A 157 -4.47 -2.20 -23.71
CA LYS A 157 -4.28 -3.19 -24.78
C LYS A 157 -2.79 -3.52 -24.99
N MET A 158 -1.93 -2.51 -24.99
CA MET A 158 -0.49 -2.70 -25.12
C MET A 158 0.07 -3.57 -23.98
N ILE A 159 -0.27 -3.25 -22.72
CA ILE A 159 0.16 -4.01 -21.54
C ILE A 159 -0.32 -5.46 -21.62
N LEU A 160 -1.59 -5.68 -21.94
CA LEU A 160 -2.19 -7.02 -21.98
C LEU A 160 -1.64 -7.91 -23.12
N ASN A 161 -1.33 -7.30 -24.27
CA ASN A 161 -0.88 -8.02 -25.48
C ASN A 161 0.64 -8.23 -25.55
N THR A 162 1.41 -7.71 -24.62
CA THR A 162 2.87 -7.91 -24.55
C THR A 162 3.26 -8.78 -23.35
N ASN A 163 4.52 -9.22 -23.29
CA ASN A 163 5.11 -9.79 -22.10
C ASN A 163 5.50 -8.64 -21.15
N SER A 164 4.48 -8.03 -20.58
CA SER A 164 4.59 -6.80 -19.82
C SER A 164 5.18 -7.03 -18.43
N ILE A 165 6.18 -6.23 -18.10
CA ILE A 165 6.85 -6.23 -16.80
C ILE A 165 6.71 -4.83 -16.21
N LEU A 166 6.11 -4.74 -15.02
CA LEU A 166 6.07 -3.51 -14.25
C LEU A 166 7.48 -3.14 -13.78
N VAL A 167 7.87 -1.90 -14.00
CA VAL A 167 9.04 -1.24 -13.39
C VAL A 167 8.53 0.00 -12.66
N HIS A 168 8.58 0.01 -11.33
CA HIS A 168 8.15 1.17 -10.56
C HIS A 168 9.35 1.86 -9.92
N ILE A 169 9.51 3.17 -10.19
CA ILE A 169 10.59 3.99 -9.64
C ILE A 169 10.00 5.20 -8.94
N ARG A 170 10.16 5.26 -7.60
CA ARG A 170 9.75 6.42 -6.82
C ARG A 170 10.94 7.33 -6.59
N GLN A 171 10.89 8.52 -7.17
CA GLN A 171 11.86 9.59 -6.91
C GLN A 171 11.38 10.50 -5.77
N HIS A 172 12.31 11.27 -5.19
CA HIS A 172 12.03 12.27 -4.14
C HIS A 172 11.32 11.71 -2.87
N ALA A 173 11.49 10.42 -2.59
CA ALA A 173 11.00 9.84 -1.34
C ALA A 173 11.54 10.63 -0.13
N PHE A 174 10.74 10.75 0.95
CA PHE A 174 11.05 11.50 2.17
C PHE A 174 11.08 13.03 2.05
N THR A 175 10.94 13.62 0.86
CA THR A 175 10.96 15.08 0.67
C THR A 175 9.57 15.72 0.64
N GLU A 176 8.52 14.94 0.82
CA GLU A 176 7.11 15.35 0.71
C GLU A 176 6.61 16.21 1.88
N THR A 177 7.47 16.48 2.87
CA THR A 177 7.12 17.33 4.02
C THR A 177 7.08 18.81 3.63
N ARG A 178 6.13 19.57 4.21
CA ARG A 178 6.06 21.02 4.05
C ARG A 178 7.15 21.77 4.83
N LYS A 179 7.77 21.15 5.84
CA LYS A 179 8.81 21.77 6.66
C LYS A 179 10.13 21.83 5.89
N LYS A 180 10.52 23.02 5.42
CA LYS A 180 11.72 23.25 4.61
C LYS A 180 12.98 22.59 5.18
N ARG A 181 13.26 22.78 6.49
CA ARG A 181 14.42 22.19 7.17
C ARG A 181 14.45 20.65 7.11
N LEU A 182 13.28 19.99 7.23
CA LEU A 182 13.20 18.52 7.11
C LEU A 182 13.38 18.07 5.67
N LYS A 183 12.87 18.86 4.71
CA LYS A 183 13.04 18.59 3.28
C LYS A 183 14.52 18.59 2.91
N GLU A 184 15.26 19.62 3.30
CA GLU A 184 16.72 19.74 3.07
C GLU A 184 17.50 18.59 3.71
N LYS A 185 17.20 18.25 4.98
CA LYS A 185 17.84 17.11 5.67
C LYS A 185 17.59 15.78 4.96
N ASN A 186 16.44 15.62 4.31
CA ASN A 186 16.05 14.36 3.67
C ASN A 186 16.52 14.24 2.22
N LEU A 187 17.08 15.28 1.60
CA LEU A 187 17.53 15.24 0.20
C LEU A 187 18.56 14.14 -0.05
N LEU A 188 19.64 14.10 0.72
CA LEU A 188 20.69 13.07 0.56
C LEU A 188 20.14 11.66 0.72
N ARG A 189 19.25 11.46 1.69
CA ARG A 189 18.57 10.17 1.89
C ARG A 189 17.66 9.83 0.72
N SER A 190 16.99 10.82 0.15
CA SER A 190 16.13 10.66 -1.03
C SER A 190 16.94 10.27 -2.26
N ASP A 191 18.07 10.93 -2.49
CA ASP A 191 18.94 10.66 -3.63
C ASP A 191 19.57 9.27 -3.52
N GLN A 192 20.01 8.87 -2.32
CA GLN A 192 20.52 7.52 -2.07
C GLN A 192 19.45 6.49 -2.36
N HIS A 193 18.23 6.66 -1.81
CA HIS A 193 17.11 5.76 -2.02
C HIS A 193 16.74 5.64 -3.52
N THR A 194 16.77 6.76 -4.25
CA THR A 194 16.50 6.75 -5.69
C THR A 194 17.56 5.94 -6.45
N ARG A 195 18.86 6.13 -6.13
CA ARG A 195 19.96 5.35 -6.74
C ARG A 195 19.80 3.86 -6.45
N GLU A 196 19.63 3.49 -5.19
CA GLU A 196 19.44 2.08 -4.78
C GLU A 196 18.23 1.43 -5.48
N ASN A 197 17.13 2.18 -5.63
CA ASN A 197 15.95 1.70 -6.35
C ASN A 197 16.23 1.50 -7.84
N ILE A 198 16.96 2.41 -8.49
CA ILE A 198 17.37 2.26 -9.90
C ILE A 198 18.28 1.03 -10.05
N ASP A 199 19.28 0.85 -9.19
CA ASP A 199 20.18 -0.29 -9.23
C ASP A 199 19.46 -1.62 -9.05
N HIS A 200 18.51 -1.69 -8.11
CA HIS A 200 17.63 -2.85 -7.94
C HIS A 200 16.83 -3.14 -9.22
N ASN A 201 16.20 -2.10 -9.80
CA ASN A 201 15.42 -2.28 -11.03
C ASN A 201 16.30 -2.78 -12.20
N LEU A 202 17.52 -2.27 -12.36
CA LEU A 202 18.45 -2.72 -13.42
C LEU A 202 18.86 -4.19 -13.23
N LYS A 203 19.11 -4.64 -12.00
CA LYS A 203 19.38 -6.06 -11.71
C LYS A 203 18.18 -6.94 -12.05
N ALA A 204 16.99 -6.53 -11.63
CA ALA A 204 15.75 -7.24 -11.90
C ALA A 204 15.41 -7.30 -13.40
N ILE A 205 15.63 -6.21 -14.16
CA ILE A 205 15.49 -6.17 -15.61
C ILE A 205 16.44 -7.18 -16.27
N LYS A 206 17.71 -7.23 -15.83
CA LYS A 206 18.66 -8.22 -16.33
C LYS A 206 18.16 -9.65 -16.10
N TYR A 207 17.62 -9.95 -14.92
CA TYR A 207 17.00 -11.25 -14.64
C TYR A 207 15.86 -11.54 -15.61
N PHE A 208 14.91 -10.62 -15.79
CA PHE A 208 13.78 -10.83 -16.69
C PHE A 208 14.20 -11.04 -18.15
N LYS A 209 15.22 -10.33 -18.65
CA LYS A 209 15.76 -10.52 -20.00
C LYS A 209 16.29 -11.92 -20.25
N THR A 210 16.66 -12.67 -19.18
CA THR A 210 17.08 -14.08 -19.29
C THR A 210 15.93 -15.08 -19.17
N LYS A 211 14.74 -14.65 -18.77
CA LYS A 211 13.60 -15.53 -18.44
C LYS A 211 12.38 -15.34 -19.35
N ILE A 212 12.23 -14.15 -19.90
CA ILE A 212 11.03 -13.76 -20.64
C ILE A 212 11.44 -13.23 -22.02
N ASP A 213 11.11 -13.99 -23.06
CA ASP A 213 11.35 -13.58 -24.43
C ASP A 213 10.48 -12.37 -24.79
N ASN A 214 11.04 -11.43 -25.56
CA ASN A 214 10.35 -10.21 -25.98
C ASN A 214 9.72 -9.44 -24.80
N ALA A 215 10.42 -9.41 -23.66
CA ALA A 215 9.99 -8.67 -22.48
C ALA A 215 9.81 -7.18 -22.78
N LYS A 216 8.68 -6.61 -22.36
CA LYS A 216 8.39 -5.18 -22.47
C LYS A 216 8.27 -4.57 -21.08
N PHE A 217 9.11 -3.61 -20.78
CA PHE A 217 9.21 -2.98 -19.46
C PHE A 217 8.40 -1.68 -19.44
N PHE A 218 7.34 -1.66 -18.66
CA PHE A 218 6.50 -0.47 -18.46
C PHE A 218 6.97 0.28 -17.21
N ILE A 219 7.58 1.45 -17.42
CA ILE A 219 8.17 2.28 -16.37
C ILE A 219 7.13 3.27 -15.87
N PHE A 220 6.81 3.15 -14.59
CA PHE A 220 5.95 4.08 -13.85
C PHE A 220 6.80 4.85 -12.84
N SER A 221 6.64 6.15 -12.82
CA SER A 221 7.36 7.03 -11.88
C SER A 221 6.56 8.30 -11.59
N ASN A 222 6.78 8.86 -10.41
CA ASN A 222 6.28 10.19 -10.06
C ASN A 222 7.11 11.33 -10.67
N ASP A 223 8.30 11.03 -11.18
CA ASP A 223 9.20 11.93 -11.91
C ASP A 223 10.04 11.11 -12.89
N PHE A 224 10.08 11.51 -14.17
CA PHE A 224 10.83 10.84 -15.23
C PHE A 224 12.18 11.51 -15.53
N THR A 225 12.56 12.53 -14.75
CA THR A 225 13.84 13.23 -14.92
C THR A 225 14.99 12.22 -14.85
N ASN A 226 15.86 12.24 -15.87
CA ASN A 226 17.00 11.35 -16.08
C ASN A 226 16.67 9.85 -16.33
N LEU A 227 15.45 9.37 -16.11
CA LEU A 227 15.14 7.96 -16.32
C LEU A 227 15.25 7.55 -17.80
N LYS A 228 14.89 8.43 -18.75
CA LYS A 228 15.02 8.18 -20.19
C LYS A 228 16.47 8.05 -20.65
N ASN A 229 17.43 8.56 -19.88
CA ASN A 229 18.86 8.40 -20.16
C ASN A 229 19.45 7.10 -19.57
N ILE A 230 18.74 6.47 -18.63
CA ILE A 230 19.14 5.23 -17.96
C ILE A 230 18.54 4.01 -18.68
N PHE A 231 17.26 4.08 -19.01
CA PHE A 231 16.52 3.00 -19.66
C PHE A 231 16.39 3.29 -21.14
N ILE A 232 17.39 2.83 -21.92
CA ILE A 232 17.51 3.09 -23.36
C ILE A 232 17.23 1.78 -24.12
N GLY A 233 16.31 1.81 -25.08
CA GLY A 233 15.94 0.70 -25.95
C GLY A 233 14.44 0.63 -26.19
N ASP A 234 14.05 -0.07 -27.26
CA ASP A 234 12.64 -0.19 -27.66
C ASP A 234 11.81 -1.07 -26.72
N GLU A 235 12.45 -1.83 -25.86
CA GLU A 235 11.80 -2.64 -24.84
C GLU A 235 11.23 -1.84 -23.67
N TYR A 236 11.64 -0.56 -23.50
CA TYR A 236 11.16 0.31 -22.43
C TYR A 236 10.03 1.20 -22.89
N TYR A 237 8.96 1.24 -22.12
CA TYR A 237 7.83 2.12 -22.32
C TYR A 237 7.60 2.98 -21.07
N PHE A 238 7.72 4.31 -21.21
CA PHE A 238 7.51 5.26 -20.12
C PHE A 238 6.03 5.63 -20.04
N VAL A 239 5.39 5.32 -18.93
CA VAL A 239 3.98 5.63 -18.69
C VAL A 239 3.88 7.03 -18.11
N ASP A 240 4.01 8.04 -18.97
CA ASP A 240 4.03 9.45 -18.58
C ASP A 240 2.73 10.22 -18.93
N GLN A 241 1.75 9.55 -19.56
CA GLN A 241 0.48 10.16 -19.96
C GLN A 241 -0.41 10.57 -18.78
N ASN A 242 -0.23 9.95 -17.62
CA ASN A 242 -1.06 10.15 -16.43
C ASN A 242 -0.46 11.12 -15.40
N ILE A 243 0.66 11.79 -15.70
CA ILE A 243 1.37 12.68 -14.73
C ILE A 243 0.45 13.75 -14.11
N LYS A 244 -0.59 14.19 -14.83
CA LYS A 244 -1.56 15.18 -14.36
C LYS A 244 -2.85 14.58 -13.82
N LEU A 245 -2.99 13.26 -13.88
CA LEU A 245 -4.17 12.54 -13.42
C LEU A 245 -3.98 12.02 -12.00
N GLU A 246 -5.07 11.53 -11.41
CA GLU A 246 -5.02 10.85 -10.10
C GLU A 246 -4.19 9.56 -10.19
N PRO A 247 -3.34 9.27 -9.19
CA PRO A 247 -2.46 8.10 -9.20
C PRO A 247 -3.18 6.75 -9.34
N ILE A 248 -4.49 6.71 -9.09
CA ILE A 248 -5.29 5.49 -9.21
C ILE A 248 -5.31 4.94 -10.64
N TYR A 249 -5.19 5.79 -11.67
CA TYR A 249 -5.14 5.33 -13.06
C TYR A 249 -3.85 4.57 -13.36
N ASP A 250 -2.71 5.07 -12.89
CA ASP A 250 -1.44 4.36 -12.96
C ASP A 250 -1.50 3.06 -12.17
N PHE A 251 -2.07 3.11 -10.96
CA PHE A 251 -2.21 1.92 -10.12
C PHE A 251 -2.99 0.82 -10.82
N TYR A 252 -4.09 1.17 -11.49
CA TYR A 252 -4.86 0.20 -12.28
C TYR A 252 -4.03 -0.40 -13.41
N LEU A 253 -3.35 0.42 -14.22
CA LEU A 253 -2.49 -0.04 -15.31
C LEU A 253 -1.37 -0.96 -14.81
N MET A 254 -0.76 -0.63 -13.68
CA MET A 254 0.25 -1.46 -13.02
C MET A 254 -0.29 -2.87 -12.70
N THR A 255 -1.54 -2.99 -12.26
CA THR A 255 -2.16 -4.30 -11.94
C THR A 255 -2.36 -5.19 -13.16
N LEU A 256 -2.37 -4.62 -14.37
CA LEU A 256 -2.55 -5.35 -15.63
C LEU A 256 -1.25 -5.97 -16.15
N CYS A 257 -0.09 -5.57 -15.64
CA CYS A 257 1.18 -6.15 -16.02
C CYS A 257 1.23 -7.66 -15.68
N LYS A 258 1.99 -8.41 -16.50
CA LYS A 258 2.13 -9.86 -16.33
C LYS A 258 3.15 -10.23 -15.26
N HIS A 259 4.23 -9.47 -15.15
CA HIS A 259 5.31 -9.67 -14.16
C HIS A 259 5.67 -8.34 -13.51
N PHE A 260 6.42 -8.37 -12.39
CA PHE A 260 6.56 -7.22 -11.52
C PHE A 260 7.99 -7.07 -10.99
N ILE A 261 8.55 -5.88 -11.15
CA ILE A 261 9.68 -5.41 -10.35
C ILE A 261 9.11 -4.41 -9.35
N VAL A 262 9.02 -4.86 -8.11
CA VAL A 262 8.42 -4.08 -7.03
C VAL A 262 9.49 -3.19 -6.40
N SER A 263 9.23 -1.90 -6.32
CA SER A 263 10.07 -0.97 -5.56
C SER A 263 9.76 -1.02 -4.06
N PRO A 264 10.58 -0.40 -3.19
CA PRO A 264 10.26 -0.25 -1.76
C PRO A 264 9.04 0.66 -1.53
N SER A 265 7.88 0.24 -2.01
CA SER A 265 6.64 1.02 -2.00
C SER A 265 5.43 0.10 -1.90
N THR A 266 4.55 0.37 -0.94
CA THR A 266 3.27 -0.33 -0.79
C THR A 266 2.37 -0.19 -2.01
N PHE A 267 2.57 0.83 -2.84
CA PHE A 267 1.82 1.07 -4.07
C PHE A 267 2.10 -0.02 -5.12
N SER A 268 3.37 -0.25 -5.48
CA SER A 268 3.75 -1.32 -6.42
C SER A 268 3.58 -2.72 -5.82
N TRP A 269 3.72 -2.86 -4.50
CA TRP A 269 3.43 -4.11 -3.81
C TRP A 269 1.99 -4.57 -4.08
N TRP A 270 1.04 -3.67 -3.85
CA TRP A 270 -0.37 -3.97 -4.08
C TRP A 270 -0.71 -4.18 -5.55
N ALA A 271 -0.07 -3.46 -6.47
CA ALA A 271 -0.25 -3.69 -7.90
C ALA A 271 0.14 -5.13 -8.27
N ALA A 272 1.28 -5.62 -7.78
CA ALA A 272 1.71 -6.99 -7.98
C ALA A 272 0.75 -8.00 -7.32
N TRP A 273 0.33 -7.75 -6.08
CA TRP A 273 -0.55 -8.66 -5.33
C TRP A 273 -1.94 -8.80 -5.96
N LEU A 274 -2.51 -7.71 -6.47
CA LEU A 274 -3.83 -7.67 -7.10
C LEU A 274 -3.85 -8.20 -8.53
N SER A 275 -2.69 -8.36 -9.18
CA SER A 275 -2.62 -8.90 -10.53
C SER A 275 -3.34 -10.24 -10.63
N LYS A 276 -4.06 -10.41 -11.75
CA LYS A 276 -4.79 -11.65 -12.08
C LYS A 276 -3.90 -12.71 -12.70
N ASN A 277 -2.67 -12.40 -13.10
CA ASN A 277 -1.75 -13.39 -13.64
C ASN A 277 -1.25 -14.32 -12.54
N GLU A 278 -1.67 -15.57 -12.57
CA GLU A 278 -1.27 -16.59 -11.58
C GLU A 278 0.18 -17.06 -11.77
N ASN A 279 0.70 -16.95 -13.01
CA ASN A 279 2.08 -17.33 -13.35
C ASN A 279 3.05 -16.14 -13.28
N LYS A 280 2.69 -15.10 -12.54
CA LYS A 280 3.54 -13.92 -12.42
C LYS A 280 4.84 -14.22 -11.68
N ILE A 281 5.90 -13.59 -12.14
CA ILE A 281 7.15 -13.48 -11.40
C ILE A 281 7.16 -12.11 -10.76
N CYS A 282 7.35 -12.07 -9.44
CA CYS A 282 7.49 -10.82 -8.68
C CYS A 282 8.90 -10.75 -8.12
N ILE A 283 9.62 -9.69 -8.44
CA ILE A 283 10.94 -9.41 -7.85
C ILE A 283 10.76 -8.25 -6.86
N SER A 284 11.07 -8.52 -5.61
CA SER A 284 11.06 -7.54 -4.52
C SER A 284 12.46 -6.97 -4.27
N PRO A 285 12.56 -5.75 -3.73
CA PRO A 285 13.83 -5.26 -3.22
C PRO A 285 14.29 -6.11 -2.03
N PRO A 286 15.59 -6.17 -1.75
CA PRO A 286 16.11 -6.84 -0.56
C PRO A 286 15.61 -6.14 0.72
N GLU A 287 15.54 -6.87 1.83
CA GLU A 287 14.98 -6.38 3.11
C GLU A 287 15.54 -5.05 3.58
N ASN A 288 16.85 -4.85 3.43
CA ASN A 288 17.53 -3.63 3.83
C ASN A 288 17.12 -2.38 3.04
N MET A 289 16.47 -2.55 1.89
CA MET A 289 15.91 -1.46 1.09
C MET A 289 14.44 -1.17 1.40
N SER A 290 13.78 -2.02 2.19
CA SER A 290 12.36 -1.85 2.48
C SER A 290 12.09 -0.52 3.19
N MET A 291 11.08 0.21 2.72
CA MET A 291 10.53 1.38 3.43
C MET A 291 9.52 0.98 4.51
N SER A 292 9.11 -0.27 4.54
CA SER A 292 8.24 -0.81 5.58
C SER A 292 9.03 -1.10 6.84
N LEU A 293 8.40 -0.89 7.97
CA LEU A 293 8.90 -1.34 9.26
C LEU A 293 8.44 -2.78 9.59
N ASN A 294 7.66 -3.40 8.71
CA ASN A 294 7.16 -4.76 8.89
C ASN A 294 8.09 -5.77 8.23
N ARG A 295 8.62 -6.69 9.02
CA ARG A 295 9.55 -7.75 8.56
C ARG A 295 8.88 -8.76 7.62
N ASP A 296 7.56 -8.93 7.75
CA ASP A 296 6.77 -9.88 6.96
C ASP A 296 6.10 -9.23 5.73
N ILE A 297 6.62 -8.08 5.26
CA ILE A 297 5.98 -7.37 4.13
C ILE A 297 6.13 -8.11 2.81
N ILE A 298 7.23 -8.83 2.62
CA ILE A 298 7.51 -9.56 1.38
C ILE A 298 6.81 -10.92 1.43
N PRO A 299 5.92 -11.23 0.48
CA PRO A 299 5.34 -12.56 0.32
C PRO A 299 6.42 -13.63 0.07
N ASP A 300 6.19 -14.83 0.60
CA ASP A 300 7.16 -15.93 0.54
C ASP A 300 7.43 -16.43 -0.90
N ASP A 301 6.50 -16.19 -1.83
CA ASP A 301 6.60 -16.56 -3.25
C ASP A 301 7.30 -15.51 -4.13
N TRP A 302 7.72 -14.37 -3.56
CA TRP A 302 8.44 -13.33 -4.29
C TRP A 302 9.95 -13.55 -4.22
N ILE A 303 10.64 -13.22 -5.33
CA ILE A 303 12.10 -13.33 -5.45
C ILE A 303 12.75 -12.05 -4.94
N SER A 304 13.64 -12.14 -3.95
CA SER A 304 14.45 -11.02 -3.47
C SER A 304 15.81 -11.02 -4.16
N ILE A 305 16.21 -9.89 -4.79
CA ILE A 305 17.52 -9.73 -5.45
C ILE A 305 18.14 -8.35 -5.21
#